data_12a9134b2cdce2cea6729434a9528473
#
_entry.id   12a9134b2cdce2cea6729434a9528473
#
_cell.length_a   1.000
_cell.length_b   1.000
_cell.length_c   1.000
_cell.angle_alpha   90.00
_cell.angle_beta   90.00
_cell.angle_gamma   90.00
#
_symmetry.space_group_name_H-M   'P 1'
#
loop_
_entity.id
_entity.type
_entity.pdbx_description
1 polymer ?
#
loop_
_entity_poly.entity_id
_entity_poly.type
_entity_poly.pdbx_seq_one_letter_code
_entity_poly.pdbx_strand_id
1 'polypeptide(L)'
;MAKKKHKISTLKYFLRSLKQIYMLITFKEKMVFFLLVLMAVFSSFVEVMSLTLLMPFITLASDPSRALDDKDWKMVYDFFHFSSPVRLMYFFSFCLVGIYLFRMFYGVSFTYLKGRFSNKKAYQIKQQLFLQHIKSNYLSHLNHNLDSLRDIINNKAEGMFMSFNAFLNLLTELTVIVFFYSTLLITNWKITLVFTLIISIQIFIITKKITVLIQKKGEIAAKSRAQTLKVFSKFFSNFKITKLKDNHEEAHKLFGENSRKAHDTEIIYATLQVVPRYSLETVGFSLLILAVAYILFKYGEAKMVLPTISMYALALYRTLPSVTGVLNQYNEIAYNQLATNIVFKSLSKTIVEEDLVPLDFNEKITLQNISFAYKSKHPVLKNFNLTIQKGQKVALIGHSGCGKSTLADIIMGLTYPKSGEIFIDNTLLTNENRRSWRKKIGYIPQNIYLFDGTVGDNIAFGSAIDEKRLIKVCKMAHIYDFLCEHEGLKTQVGEGGDKLSGGQKQRIGIARALYDNPEILVLDEATSALDNETESKIMDEIYQIAKNKTLIVIAHRLSTIERCEVIIDMSQHKDNLI
;
A
#
# COMPACT_ATOMS: atom_id res chain seq x y z
N MET A 1 -21.80 19.77 -15.42
CA MET A 1 -20.68 19.97 -16.38
C MET A 1 -19.81 18.70 -16.40
N ALA A 2 -19.99 17.85 -17.40
CA ALA A 2 -19.24 16.61 -17.58
C ALA A 2 -17.82 16.94 -18.08
N LYS A 3 -16.80 16.75 -17.25
CA LYS A 3 -15.40 16.87 -17.65
C LYS A 3 -15.13 15.93 -18.81
N LYS A 4 -14.78 16.45 -19.97
CA LYS A 4 -14.12 15.71 -21.07
C LYS A 4 -12.92 14.96 -20.47
N LYS A 5 -13.08 13.67 -20.13
CA LYS A 5 -11.94 12.79 -19.85
C LYS A 5 -11.19 12.63 -21.17
N HIS A 6 -10.02 13.24 -21.28
CA HIS A 6 -9.07 12.95 -22.34
C HIS A 6 -8.93 11.43 -22.45
N LYS A 7 -9.26 10.88 -23.61
CA LYS A 7 -9.00 9.49 -24.00
C LYS A 7 -7.49 9.32 -24.18
N ILE A 8 -6.77 9.23 -23.05
CA ILE A 8 -5.36 8.85 -23.07
C ILE A 8 -5.33 7.38 -23.49
N SER A 9 -4.50 7.01 -24.49
CA SER A 9 -4.39 5.63 -24.94
C SER A 9 -3.98 4.71 -23.77
N THR A 10 -4.54 3.51 -23.72
CA THR A 10 -4.20 2.47 -22.72
C THR A 10 -2.69 2.23 -22.64
N LEU A 11 -2.00 2.31 -23.77
CA LEU A 11 -0.54 2.20 -23.85
C LEU A 11 0.17 3.31 -23.06
N LYS A 12 -0.30 4.56 -23.11
CA LYS A 12 0.30 5.67 -22.35
C LYS A 12 0.13 5.46 -20.84
N TYR A 13 -1.00 4.91 -20.41
CA TYR A 13 -1.22 4.56 -19.01
C TYR A 13 -0.31 3.42 -18.56
N PHE A 14 -0.17 2.39 -19.38
CA PHE A 14 0.73 1.27 -19.13
C PHE A 14 2.19 1.73 -18.96
N LEU A 15 2.70 2.50 -19.92
CA LEU A 15 4.06 3.06 -19.86
C LEU A 15 4.26 3.95 -18.62
N ARG A 16 3.23 4.70 -18.23
CA ARG A 16 3.27 5.48 -17.00
C ARG A 16 3.39 4.60 -15.76
N SER A 17 2.61 3.52 -15.68
CA SER A 17 2.68 2.58 -14.55
C SER A 17 4.05 1.90 -14.47
N LEU A 18 4.63 1.49 -15.60
CA LEU A 18 5.98 0.94 -15.65
C LEU A 18 7.04 1.95 -15.17
N LYS A 19 6.94 3.20 -15.63
CA LYS A 19 7.84 4.27 -15.18
C LYS A 19 7.72 4.50 -13.67
N GLN A 20 6.50 4.52 -13.13
CA GLN A 20 6.26 4.67 -11.70
C GLN A 20 6.87 3.51 -10.89
N ILE A 21 6.67 2.27 -11.35
CA ILE A 21 7.26 1.07 -10.75
C ILE A 21 8.80 1.16 -10.76
N TYR A 22 9.40 1.50 -11.90
CA TYR A 22 10.85 1.61 -12.05
C TYR A 22 11.46 2.72 -11.17
N MET A 23 10.77 3.85 -10.99
CA MET A 23 11.22 4.94 -10.11
C MET A 23 11.26 4.56 -8.63
N LEU A 24 10.49 3.57 -8.19
CA LEU A 24 10.48 3.09 -6.80
C LEU A 24 11.60 2.10 -6.50
N ILE A 25 12.35 1.66 -7.49
CA ILE A 25 13.47 0.73 -7.34
C ILE A 25 14.74 1.53 -7.04
N THR A 26 15.38 1.26 -5.90
CA THR A 26 16.66 1.88 -5.51
C THR A 26 17.81 1.40 -6.38
N PHE A 27 18.95 2.11 -6.36
CA PHE A 27 20.10 1.73 -7.18
C PHE A 27 20.60 0.29 -6.91
N LYS A 28 20.70 -0.11 -5.64
CA LYS A 28 21.06 -1.48 -5.26
C LYS A 28 20.04 -2.52 -5.75
N GLU A 29 18.77 -2.20 -5.68
CA GLU A 29 17.69 -3.06 -6.17
C GLU A 29 17.69 -3.17 -7.71
N LYS A 30 18.15 -2.13 -8.43
CA LYS A 30 18.32 -2.18 -9.89
C LYS A 30 19.37 -3.20 -10.30
N MET A 31 20.44 -3.39 -9.53
CA MET A 31 21.41 -4.45 -9.77
C MET A 31 20.80 -5.85 -9.62
N VAL A 32 20.03 -6.07 -8.55
CA VAL A 32 19.31 -7.34 -8.34
C VAL A 32 18.26 -7.55 -9.44
N PHE A 33 17.53 -6.52 -9.81
CA PHE A 33 16.57 -6.57 -10.91
C PHE A 33 17.25 -6.96 -12.24
N PHE A 34 18.40 -6.36 -12.56
CA PHE A 34 19.16 -6.72 -13.75
C PHE A 34 19.65 -8.19 -13.71
N LEU A 35 20.11 -8.66 -12.56
CA LEU A 35 20.46 -10.08 -12.38
C LEU A 35 19.26 -11.00 -12.63
N LEU A 36 18.08 -10.64 -12.11
CA LEU A 36 16.84 -11.39 -12.36
C LEU A 36 16.46 -11.41 -13.84
N VAL A 37 16.69 -10.31 -14.57
CA VAL A 37 16.49 -10.26 -16.03
C VAL A 37 17.46 -11.20 -16.75
N LEU A 38 18.74 -11.21 -16.37
CA LEU A 38 19.72 -12.16 -16.92
C LEU A 38 19.34 -13.62 -16.63
N MET A 39 18.86 -13.89 -15.41
CA MET A 39 18.36 -15.21 -15.04
C MET A 39 17.12 -15.60 -15.85
N ALA A 40 16.22 -14.66 -16.16
CA ALA A 40 15.06 -14.89 -17.02
C ALA A 40 15.50 -15.24 -18.46
N VAL A 41 16.46 -14.49 -19.00
CA VAL A 41 17.04 -14.75 -20.34
C VAL A 41 17.64 -16.15 -20.38
N PHE A 42 18.45 -16.52 -19.39
CA PHE A 42 19.05 -17.85 -19.30
C PHE A 42 18.00 -18.95 -19.12
N SER A 43 16.99 -18.73 -18.30
CA SER A 43 15.84 -19.66 -18.15
C SER A 43 15.16 -19.93 -19.49
N SER A 44 14.88 -18.87 -20.25
CA SER A 44 14.26 -18.95 -21.55
C SER A 44 15.14 -19.69 -22.57
N PHE A 45 16.44 -19.45 -22.55
CA PHE A 45 17.40 -20.17 -23.37
C PHE A 45 17.41 -21.68 -23.08
N VAL A 46 17.52 -22.07 -21.81
CA VAL A 46 17.48 -23.48 -21.38
C VAL A 46 16.15 -24.13 -21.79
N GLU A 47 15.06 -23.40 -21.69
CA GLU A 47 13.75 -23.88 -22.08
C GLU A 47 13.64 -24.16 -23.58
N VAL A 48 14.07 -23.23 -24.42
CA VAL A 48 14.09 -23.42 -25.88
C VAL A 48 15.04 -24.55 -26.28
N MET A 49 16.24 -24.57 -25.71
CA MET A 49 17.24 -25.62 -25.95
C MET A 49 16.67 -27.02 -25.60
N SER A 50 16.03 -27.16 -24.43
CA SER A 50 15.46 -28.45 -24.02
C SER A 50 14.39 -28.98 -24.97
N LEU A 51 13.57 -28.09 -25.56
CA LEU A 51 12.55 -28.47 -26.53
C LEU A 51 13.11 -28.71 -27.94
N THR A 52 14.08 -27.89 -28.36
CA THR A 52 14.72 -28.06 -29.68
C THR A 52 15.48 -29.39 -29.75
N LEU A 53 16.13 -29.80 -28.67
CA LEU A 53 16.87 -31.08 -28.60
C LEU A 53 15.93 -32.32 -28.57
N LEU A 54 14.66 -32.14 -28.29
CA LEU A 54 13.70 -33.26 -28.29
C LEU A 54 13.47 -33.79 -29.73
N MET A 55 13.48 -32.92 -30.75
CA MET A 55 13.29 -33.30 -32.14
C MET A 55 14.39 -34.25 -32.67
N PRO A 56 15.68 -33.88 -32.60
CA PRO A 56 16.75 -34.80 -32.97
C PRO A 56 16.74 -36.10 -32.18
N PHE A 57 16.33 -36.07 -30.90
CA PHE A 57 16.13 -37.28 -30.11
C PHE A 57 15.06 -38.21 -30.68
N ILE A 58 13.87 -37.66 -31.03
CA ILE A 58 12.78 -38.46 -31.63
C ILE A 58 13.20 -39.07 -32.96
N THR A 59 13.92 -38.31 -33.81
CA THR A 59 14.42 -38.83 -35.11
C THR A 59 15.45 -39.94 -34.91
N LEU A 60 16.39 -39.80 -33.96
CA LEU A 60 17.35 -40.82 -33.61
C LEU A 60 16.71 -42.05 -32.95
N ALA A 61 15.69 -41.86 -32.12
CA ALA A 61 14.95 -42.95 -31.48
C ALA A 61 14.09 -43.76 -32.48
N SER A 62 13.60 -43.10 -33.55
CA SER A 62 12.83 -43.77 -34.61
C SER A 62 13.71 -44.60 -35.52
N ASP A 63 14.94 -44.18 -35.74
CA ASP A 63 15.92 -44.89 -36.59
C ASP A 63 17.34 -44.61 -36.12
N PRO A 64 17.89 -45.46 -35.23
CA PRO A 64 19.22 -45.26 -34.68
C PRO A 64 20.36 -45.32 -35.74
N SER A 65 20.14 -45.96 -36.91
CA SER A 65 21.11 -46.06 -38.00
C SER A 65 21.46 -44.71 -38.61
N ARG A 66 20.56 -43.73 -38.53
CA ARG A 66 20.77 -42.32 -38.95
C ARG A 66 21.96 -41.66 -38.22
N ALA A 67 22.35 -42.18 -37.08
CA ALA A 67 23.54 -41.68 -36.38
C ALA A 67 24.84 -41.86 -37.20
N LEU A 68 24.85 -42.76 -38.16
CA LEU A 68 26.00 -43.01 -39.04
C LEU A 68 25.91 -42.26 -40.38
N ASP A 69 24.71 -41.91 -40.81
CA ASP A 69 24.44 -41.27 -42.09
C ASP A 69 24.42 -39.73 -42.00
N ASP A 70 24.00 -39.19 -40.88
CA ASP A 70 23.92 -37.76 -40.64
C ASP A 70 25.26 -37.22 -40.16
N LYS A 71 25.78 -36.17 -40.79
CA LYS A 71 27.10 -35.59 -40.54
C LYS A 71 27.27 -35.12 -39.09
N ASP A 72 26.22 -34.50 -38.53
CA ASP A 72 26.27 -33.92 -37.19
C ASP A 72 26.28 -35.04 -36.13
N TRP A 73 25.45 -36.06 -36.29
CA TRP A 73 25.40 -37.22 -35.41
C TRP A 73 26.67 -38.07 -35.50
N LYS A 74 27.20 -38.25 -36.69
CA LYS A 74 28.43 -38.99 -36.91
C LYS A 74 29.61 -38.32 -36.21
N MET A 75 29.69 -37.01 -36.22
CA MET A 75 30.74 -36.27 -35.51
C MET A 75 30.68 -36.54 -33.98
N VAL A 76 29.46 -36.57 -33.38
CA VAL A 76 29.27 -36.89 -31.96
C VAL A 76 29.60 -38.37 -31.69
N TYR A 77 29.16 -39.26 -32.59
CA TYR A 77 29.41 -40.70 -32.50
C TYR A 77 30.89 -41.02 -32.50
N ASP A 78 31.64 -40.43 -33.44
CA ASP A 78 33.09 -40.64 -33.59
C ASP A 78 33.90 -39.99 -32.44
N PHE A 79 33.47 -38.79 -31.98
CA PHE A 79 34.14 -38.08 -30.88
C PHE A 79 34.09 -38.87 -29.56
N PHE A 80 32.98 -39.48 -29.22
CA PHE A 80 32.82 -40.26 -28.00
C PHE A 80 33.17 -41.75 -28.19
N HIS A 81 33.55 -42.17 -29.39
CA HIS A 81 33.94 -43.55 -29.73
C HIS A 81 32.86 -44.59 -29.35
N PHE A 82 31.58 -44.30 -29.64
CA PHE A 82 30.51 -45.25 -29.33
C PHE A 82 30.63 -46.53 -30.15
N SER A 83 30.40 -47.69 -29.51
CA SER A 83 30.49 -49.00 -30.16
C SER A 83 29.20 -49.40 -30.91
N SER A 84 28.08 -48.65 -30.73
CA SER A 84 26.84 -48.85 -31.49
C SER A 84 25.99 -47.59 -31.47
N PRO A 85 25.15 -47.32 -32.52
CA PRO A 85 24.21 -46.22 -32.58
C PRO A 85 23.22 -46.20 -31.40
N VAL A 86 22.85 -47.38 -30.91
CA VAL A 86 21.92 -47.52 -29.76
C VAL A 86 22.55 -46.97 -28.47
N ARG A 87 23.87 -47.13 -28.27
CA ARG A 87 24.55 -46.55 -27.11
C ARG A 87 24.59 -45.02 -27.16
N LEU A 88 24.78 -44.44 -28.34
CA LEU A 88 24.63 -42.99 -28.52
C LEU A 88 23.25 -42.52 -28.15
N MET A 89 22.22 -43.25 -28.56
CA MET A 89 20.82 -42.94 -28.20
C MET A 89 20.58 -42.95 -26.68
N TYR A 90 21.08 -43.98 -25.95
CA TYR A 90 20.98 -44.03 -24.50
C TYR A 90 21.75 -42.89 -23.83
N PHE A 91 22.96 -42.57 -24.29
CA PHE A 91 23.72 -41.45 -23.78
C PHE A 91 22.96 -40.13 -23.97
N PHE A 92 22.43 -39.90 -25.17
CA PHE A 92 21.66 -38.70 -25.46
C PHE A 92 20.36 -38.61 -24.61
N SER A 93 19.68 -39.75 -24.40
CA SER A 93 18.54 -39.83 -23.49
C SER A 93 18.88 -39.39 -22.09
N PHE A 94 20.04 -39.88 -21.57
CA PHE A 94 20.51 -39.52 -20.24
C PHE A 94 20.86 -38.02 -20.13
N CYS A 95 21.51 -37.46 -21.17
CA CYS A 95 21.82 -36.04 -21.24
C CYS A 95 20.54 -35.18 -21.27
N LEU A 96 19.51 -35.58 -22.04
CA LEU A 96 18.23 -34.89 -22.06
C LEU A 96 17.54 -34.88 -20.69
N VAL A 97 17.49 -36.03 -20.03
CA VAL A 97 16.95 -36.11 -18.66
C VAL A 97 17.70 -35.16 -17.73
N GLY A 98 19.03 -35.13 -17.82
CA GLY A 98 19.87 -34.19 -17.06
C GLY A 98 19.52 -32.71 -17.32
N ILE A 99 19.31 -32.33 -18.59
CA ILE A 99 18.89 -30.98 -18.98
C ILE A 99 17.52 -30.64 -18.39
N TYR A 100 16.54 -31.57 -18.44
CA TYR A 100 15.22 -31.35 -17.86
C TYR A 100 15.25 -31.23 -16.34
N LEU A 101 16.08 -32.04 -15.65
CA LEU A 101 16.31 -31.92 -14.21
C LEU A 101 16.95 -30.56 -13.86
N PHE A 102 17.99 -30.17 -14.60
CA PHE A 102 18.61 -28.86 -14.43
C PHE A 102 17.60 -27.72 -14.62
N ARG A 103 16.79 -27.79 -15.70
CA ARG A 103 15.71 -26.82 -15.97
C ARG A 103 14.73 -26.74 -14.80
N MET A 104 14.33 -27.86 -14.22
CA MET A 104 13.44 -27.89 -13.07
C MET A 104 14.05 -27.17 -11.87
N PHE A 105 15.27 -27.52 -11.45
CA PHE A 105 15.94 -26.90 -10.31
C PHE A 105 16.20 -25.43 -10.53
N TYR A 106 16.66 -25.05 -11.73
CA TYR A 106 16.90 -23.67 -12.09
C TYR A 106 15.60 -22.85 -12.08
N GLY A 107 14.54 -23.36 -12.66
CA GLY A 107 13.22 -22.70 -12.70
C GLY A 107 12.62 -22.48 -11.32
N VAL A 108 12.73 -23.48 -10.43
CA VAL A 108 12.30 -23.34 -9.02
C VAL A 108 13.13 -22.27 -8.30
N SER A 109 14.45 -22.32 -8.45
CA SER A 109 15.37 -21.35 -7.82
C SER A 109 15.11 -19.93 -8.34
N PHE A 110 14.94 -19.76 -9.64
CA PHE A 110 14.60 -18.47 -10.25
C PHE A 110 13.27 -17.93 -9.75
N THR A 111 12.23 -18.78 -9.68
CA THR A 111 10.91 -18.39 -9.17
C THR A 111 10.98 -17.96 -7.70
N TYR A 112 11.76 -18.68 -6.88
CA TYR A 112 11.99 -18.33 -5.48
C TYR A 112 12.69 -16.96 -5.33
N LEU A 113 13.78 -16.73 -6.07
CA LEU A 113 14.55 -15.48 -6.00
C LEU A 113 13.71 -14.28 -6.49
N LYS A 114 12.96 -14.46 -7.59
CA LYS A 114 12.00 -13.46 -8.10
C LYS A 114 10.93 -13.13 -7.06
N GLY A 115 10.34 -14.16 -6.46
CA GLY A 115 9.31 -14.01 -5.42
C GLY A 115 9.88 -13.31 -4.17
N ARG A 116 11.08 -13.69 -3.73
CA ARG A 116 11.77 -13.06 -2.60
C ARG A 116 12.03 -11.56 -2.84
N PHE A 117 12.50 -11.20 -4.02
CA PHE A 117 12.75 -9.81 -4.40
C PHE A 117 11.45 -9.00 -4.43
N SER A 118 10.42 -9.53 -5.07
CA SER A 118 9.11 -8.90 -5.22
C SER A 118 8.42 -8.68 -3.85
N ASN A 119 8.39 -9.72 -2.98
CA ASN A 119 7.79 -9.62 -1.65
C ASN A 119 8.56 -8.67 -0.72
N LYS A 120 9.90 -8.68 -0.79
CA LYS A 120 10.72 -7.71 -0.05
C LYS A 120 10.34 -6.28 -0.44
N LYS A 121 10.16 -6.02 -1.73
CA LYS A 121 9.76 -4.70 -2.22
C LYS A 121 8.35 -4.30 -1.77
N ALA A 122 7.40 -5.23 -1.80
CA ALA A 122 6.05 -5.01 -1.28
C ALA A 122 6.06 -4.61 0.20
N TYR A 123 6.83 -5.33 1.01
CA TYR A 123 7.01 -5.03 2.42
C TYR A 123 7.59 -3.62 2.64
N GLN A 124 8.65 -3.26 1.91
CA GLN A 124 9.25 -1.92 2.00
C GLN A 124 8.26 -0.81 1.62
N ILE A 125 7.46 -1.02 0.56
CA ILE A 125 6.43 -0.06 0.14
C ILE A 125 5.38 0.13 1.24
N LYS A 126 4.90 -0.97 1.86
CA LYS A 126 3.93 -0.90 2.97
C LYS A 126 4.52 -0.15 4.17
N GLN A 127 5.77 -0.44 4.55
CA GLN A 127 6.47 0.29 5.62
C GLN A 127 6.64 1.78 5.31
N GLN A 128 7.07 2.11 4.09
CA GLN A 128 7.24 3.50 3.67
C GLN A 128 5.92 4.26 3.68
N LEU A 129 4.83 3.66 3.20
CA LEU A 129 3.49 4.26 3.25
C LEU A 129 3.05 4.52 4.68
N PHE A 130 3.22 3.53 5.56
CA PHE A 130 2.88 3.67 6.97
C PHE A 130 3.67 4.80 7.62
N LEU A 131 4.99 4.79 7.46
CA LEU A 131 5.87 5.82 8.01
C LEU A 131 5.52 7.22 7.46
N GLN A 132 5.22 7.30 6.17
CA GLN A 132 4.87 8.56 5.52
C GLN A 132 3.55 9.13 6.04
N HIS A 133 2.56 8.30 6.29
CA HIS A 133 1.30 8.75 6.86
C HIS A 133 1.43 9.17 8.32
N ILE A 134 2.24 8.47 9.12
CA ILE A 134 2.55 8.88 10.50
C ILE A 134 3.32 10.20 10.55
N LYS A 135 4.32 10.37 9.68
CA LYS A 135 5.11 11.61 9.58
C LYS A 135 4.37 12.75 8.87
N SER A 136 3.18 12.50 8.32
CA SER A 136 2.42 13.55 7.66
C SER A 136 1.95 14.60 8.67
N ASN A 137 1.81 15.85 8.18
CA ASN A 137 1.36 16.93 9.02
C ASN A 137 -0.09 16.69 9.52
N TYR A 138 -0.40 17.17 10.73
CA TYR A 138 -1.68 16.96 11.41
C TYR A 138 -2.90 17.37 10.58
N LEU A 139 -2.84 18.52 9.88
CA LEU A 139 -3.89 18.95 8.97
C LEU A 139 -4.14 17.97 7.80
N SER A 140 -3.09 17.32 7.32
CA SER A 140 -3.24 16.27 6.30
C SER A 140 -3.95 15.05 6.88
N HIS A 141 -3.67 14.71 8.13
CA HIS A 141 -4.32 13.61 8.83
C HIS A 141 -5.82 13.87 9.04
N LEU A 142 -6.21 15.07 9.45
CA LEU A 142 -7.63 15.45 9.62
C LEU A 142 -8.47 15.31 8.34
N ASN A 143 -7.83 15.42 7.17
CA ASN A 143 -8.49 15.25 5.87
C ASN A 143 -8.57 13.79 5.41
N HIS A 144 -7.97 12.85 6.12
CA HIS A 144 -7.98 11.43 5.79
C HIS A 144 -8.83 10.63 6.79
N ASN A 145 -9.75 9.82 6.28
CA ASN A 145 -10.46 8.84 7.09
C ASN A 145 -9.55 7.61 7.31
N LEU A 146 -9.56 7.02 8.50
CA LEU A 146 -8.82 5.81 8.86
C LEU A 146 -9.04 4.67 7.86
N ASP A 147 -10.29 4.47 7.41
CA ASP A 147 -10.61 3.45 6.39
C ASP A 147 -9.87 3.69 5.08
N SER A 148 -9.71 4.96 4.67
CA SER A 148 -8.96 5.30 3.47
C SER A 148 -7.46 5.03 3.63
N LEU A 149 -6.91 5.25 4.82
CA LEU A 149 -5.51 4.92 5.13
C LEU A 149 -5.28 3.42 5.14
N ARG A 150 -6.17 2.65 5.78
CA ARG A 150 -6.14 1.18 5.76
C ARG A 150 -6.21 0.65 4.33
N ASP A 151 -7.11 1.19 3.49
CA ASP A 151 -7.23 0.81 2.08
C ASP A 151 -5.95 1.12 1.28
N ILE A 152 -5.31 2.27 1.51
CA ILE A 152 -4.06 2.63 0.83
C ILE A 152 -2.92 1.70 1.23
N ILE A 153 -2.72 1.46 2.52
CA ILE A 153 -1.59 0.68 3.04
C ILE A 153 -1.75 -0.82 2.73
N ASN A 154 -2.97 -1.36 2.80
CA ASN A 154 -3.21 -2.78 2.56
C ASN A 154 -3.58 -3.06 1.10
N ASN A 155 -4.77 -2.61 0.66
CA ASN A 155 -5.32 -3.02 -0.63
C ASN A 155 -4.65 -2.35 -1.83
N LYS A 156 -4.34 -1.02 -1.74
CA LYS A 156 -3.69 -0.33 -2.87
C LYS A 156 -2.21 -0.71 -2.97
N ALA A 157 -1.53 -0.89 -1.83
CA ALA A 157 -0.16 -1.41 -1.84
C ALA A 157 -0.10 -2.81 -2.43
N GLU A 158 -1.08 -3.69 -2.13
CA GLU A 158 -1.20 -5.02 -2.73
C GLU A 158 -1.41 -4.96 -4.25
N GLY A 159 -2.32 -4.12 -4.72
CA GLY A 159 -2.52 -3.90 -6.16
C GLY A 159 -1.27 -3.39 -6.88
N MET A 160 -0.49 -2.53 -6.23
CA MET A 160 0.80 -2.11 -6.76
C MET A 160 1.82 -3.25 -6.78
N PHE A 161 1.85 -4.10 -5.75
CA PHE A 161 2.69 -5.30 -5.71
C PHE A 161 2.35 -6.26 -6.85
N MET A 162 1.05 -6.51 -7.09
CA MET A 162 0.60 -7.32 -8.22
C MET A 162 1.08 -6.74 -9.56
N SER A 163 1.00 -5.41 -9.74
CA SER A 163 1.55 -4.75 -10.93
C SER A 163 3.06 -4.88 -11.07
N PHE A 164 3.80 -4.82 -9.96
CA PHE A 164 5.25 -5.02 -9.94
C PHE A 164 5.62 -6.45 -10.32
N ASN A 165 4.94 -7.45 -9.75
CA ASN A 165 5.15 -8.86 -10.07
C ASN A 165 4.78 -9.16 -11.54
N ALA A 166 3.68 -8.58 -12.02
CA ALA A 166 3.28 -8.67 -13.41
C ALA A 166 4.34 -8.09 -14.36
N PHE A 167 5.01 -7.00 -13.97
CA PHE A 167 6.11 -6.44 -14.76
C PHE A 167 7.30 -7.40 -14.89
N LEU A 168 7.72 -8.05 -13.79
CA LEU A 168 8.79 -9.05 -13.82
C LEU A 168 8.42 -10.27 -14.69
N ASN A 169 7.17 -10.76 -14.56
CA ASN A 169 6.67 -11.86 -15.36
C ASN A 169 6.60 -11.50 -16.85
N LEU A 170 6.15 -10.29 -17.18
CA LEU A 170 6.11 -9.79 -18.55
C LEU A 170 7.47 -9.83 -19.22
N LEU A 171 8.53 -9.41 -18.52
CA LEU A 171 9.89 -9.49 -19.05
C LEU A 171 10.31 -10.94 -19.32
N THR A 172 9.98 -11.86 -18.42
CA THR A 172 10.27 -13.29 -18.59
C THR A 172 9.57 -13.86 -19.82
N GLU A 173 8.26 -13.59 -19.99
CA GLU A 173 7.50 -14.09 -21.14
C GLU A 173 8.00 -13.49 -22.46
N LEU A 174 8.40 -12.22 -22.46
CA LEU A 174 8.99 -11.58 -23.66
C LEU A 174 10.30 -12.26 -24.08
N THR A 175 11.17 -12.64 -23.14
CA THR A 175 12.41 -13.35 -23.47
C THR A 175 12.13 -14.73 -24.07
N VAL A 176 11.17 -15.47 -23.54
CA VAL A 176 10.73 -16.76 -24.12
C VAL A 176 10.25 -16.57 -25.56
N ILE A 177 9.40 -15.59 -25.81
CA ILE A 177 8.89 -15.30 -27.17
C ILE A 177 10.05 -14.99 -28.12
N VAL A 178 11.00 -14.14 -27.72
CA VAL A 178 12.13 -13.74 -28.56
C VAL A 178 12.95 -14.97 -28.98
N PHE A 179 13.29 -15.86 -28.05
CA PHE A 179 14.07 -17.06 -28.37
C PHE A 179 13.31 -18.02 -29.29
N PHE A 180 12.04 -18.35 -28.97
CA PHE A 180 11.24 -19.24 -29.85
C PHE A 180 11.02 -18.63 -31.23
N TYR A 181 10.72 -17.34 -31.28
CA TYR A 181 10.52 -16.63 -32.55
C TYR A 181 11.78 -16.63 -33.42
N SER A 182 12.95 -16.42 -32.81
CA SER A 182 14.24 -16.51 -33.52
C SER A 182 14.47 -17.92 -34.08
N THR A 183 14.18 -18.97 -33.32
CA THR A 183 14.29 -20.36 -33.80
C THR A 183 13.37 -20.62 -34.99
N LEU A 184 12.11 -20.15 -34.95
CA LEU A 184 11.14 -20.30 -36.05
C LEU A 184 11.56 -19.54 -37.31
N LEU A 185 12.13 -18.33 -37.16
CA LEU A 185 12.64 -17.54 -38.29
C LEU A 185 13.80 -18.23 -39.00
N ILE A 186 14.72 -18.84 -38.24
CA ILE A 186 15.85 -19.58 -38.82
C ILE A 186 15.36 -20.79 -39.63
N THR A 187 14.31 -21.46 -39.12
CA THR A 187 13.80 -22.67 -39.81
C THR A 187 13.02 -22.35 -41.06
N ASN A 188 12.05 -21.44 -41.01
CA ASN A 188 11.30 -21.00 -42.21
C ASN A 188 10.70 -19.60 -41.99
N TRP A 189 11.42 -18.59 -42.43
CA TRP A 189 11.02 -17.18 -42.25
C TRP A 189 9.69 -16.81 -42.92
N LYS A 190 9.38 -17.42 -44.08
CA LYS A 190 8.16 -17.08 -44.87
C LYS A 190 6.88 -17.48 -44.11
N ILE A 191 6.84 -18.72 -43.64
CA ILE A 191 5.69 -19.26 -42.88
C ILE A 191 5.59 -18.49 -41.54
N THR A 192 6.69 -18.27 -40.86
CA THR A 192 6.74 -17.55 -39.59
C THR A 192 6.18 -16.13 -39.72
N LEU A 193 6.51 -15.39 -40.78
CA LEU A 193 5.97 -14.04 -41.01
C LEU A 193 4.46 -14.04 -41.22
N VAL A 194 3.90 -14.99 -41.96
CA VAL A 194 2.45 -15.10 -42.18
C VAL A 194 1.73 -15.34 -40.84
N PHE A 195 2.21 -16.30 -40.03
CA PHE A 195 1.65 -16.56 -38.70
C PHE A 195 1.76 -15.34 -37.78
N THR A 196 2.90 -14.66 -37.81
CA THR A 196 3.12 -13.46 -37.02
C THR A 196 2.14 -12.33 -37.38
N LEU A 197 1.89 -12.11 -38.64
CA LEU A 197 0.94 -11.09 -39.10
C LEU A 197 -0.47 -11.36 -38.55
N ILE A 198 -0.95 -12.61 -38.68
CA ILE A 198 -2.30 -13.00 -38.24
C ILE A 198 -2.42 -12.87 -36.72
N ILE A 199 -1.45 -13.41 -35.97
CA ILE A 199 -1.42 -13.32 -34.52
C ILE A 199 -1.33 -11.86 -34.04
N SER A 200 -0.53 -11.01 -34.72
CA SER A 200 -0.41 -9.59 -34.37
C SER A 200 -1.70 -8.81 -34.55
N ILE A 201 -2.44 -9.08 -35.66
CA ILE A 201 -3.77 -8.50 -35.87
C ILE A 201 -4.73 -8.90 -34.76
N GLN A 202 -4.72 -10.17 -34.39
CA GLN A 202 -5.55 -10.69 -33.31
C GLN A 202 -5.21 -10.08 -31.97
N ILE A 203 -3.92 -9.99 -31.60
CA ILE A 203 -3.45 -9.31 -30.38
C ILE A 203 -3.91 -7.84 -30.37
N PHE A 204 -3.81 -7.14 -31.48
CA PHE A 204 -4.25 -5.75 -31.61
C PHE A 204 -5.75 -5.60 -31.31
N ILE A 205 -6.59 -6.48 -31.84
CA ILE A 205 -8.04 -6.48 -31.61
C ILE A 205 -8.34 -6.75 -30.14
N ILE A 206 -7.68 -7.76 -29.56
CA ILE A 206 -7.83 -8.16 -28.15
C ILE A 206 -7.45 -7.00 -27.22
N THR A 207 -6.26 -6.42 -27.40
CA THR A 207 -5.78 -5.34 -26.53
C THR A 207 -6.67 -4.10 -26.63
N LYS A 208 -7.11 -3.72 -27.82
CA LYS A 208 -7.97 -2.55 -28.03
C LYS A 208 -9.35 -2.68 -27.34
N LYS A 209 -9.95 -3.88 -27.31
CA LYS A 209 -11.28 -4.10 -26.75
C LYS A 209 -11.21 -4.58 -25.29
N ILE A 210 -10.45 -5.62 -25.02
CA ILE A 210 -10.46 -6.33 -23.73
C ILE A 210 -9.72 -5.53 -22.65
N THR A 211 -8.54 -5.01 -22.91
CA THR A 211 -7.77 -4.27 -21.91
C THR A 211 -8.47 -3.00 -21.43
N VAL A 212 -9.15 -2.28 -22.34
CA VAL A 212 -9.94 -1.09 -21.95
C VAL A 212 -11.08 -1.47 -21.00
N LEU A 213 -11.73 -2.62 -21.25
CA LEU A 213 -12.79 -3.13 -20.40
C LEU A 213 -12.24 -3.55 -19.03
N ILE A 214 -11.12 -4.26 -19.00
CA ILE A 214 -10.42 -4.69 -17.78
C ILE A 214 -10.04 -3.49 -16.92
N GLN A 215 -9.45 -2.45 -17.49
CA GLN A 215 -9.10 -1.23 -16.77
C GLN A 215 -10.32 -0.57 -16.11
N LYS A 216 -11.43 -0.43 -16.85
CA LYS A 216 -12.68 0.10 -16.28
C LYS A 216 -13.22 -0.76 -15.14
N LYS A 217 -13.16 -2.07 -15.28
CA LYS A 217 -13.58 -3.02 -14.24
C LYS A 217 -12.68 -2.92 -13.01
N GLY A 218 -11.36 -2.76 -13.17
CA GLY A 218 -10.44 -2.51 -12.07
C GLY A 218 -10.78 -1.25 -11.27
N GLU A 219 -11.14 -0.14 -11.95
CA GLU A 219 -11.59 1.07 -11.28
C GLU A 219 -12.89 0.87 -10.48
N ILE A 220 -13.84 0.10 -11.03
CA ILE A 220 -15.12 -0.21 -10.36
C ILE A 220 -14.87 -1.09 -9.14
N ALA A 221 -14.09 -2.16 -9.27
CA ALA A 221 -13.74 -3.05 -8.17
C ALA A 221 -13.07 -2.29 -7.01
N ALA A 222 -12.08 -1.46 -7.33
CA ALA A 222 -11.40 -0.65 -6.33
C ALA A 222 -12.32 0.32 -5.57
N LYS A 223 -13.29 0.94 -6.28
CA LYS A 223 -14.29 1.81 -5.65
C LYS A 223 -15.29 1.04 -4.81
N SER A 224 -15.78 -0.10 -5.29
CA SER A 224 -16.75 -0.93 -4.57
C SER A 224 -16.14 -1.51 -3.29
N ARG A 225 -14.91 -2.00 -3.33
CA ARG A 225 -14.20 -2.47 -2.12
C ARG A 225 -14.04 -1.35 -1.08
N ALA A 226 -13.67 -0.14 -1.51
CA ALA A 226 -13.57 1.00 -0.61
C ALA A 226 -14.93 1.41 0.00
N GLN A 227 -16.02 1.27 -0.77
CA GLN A 227 -17.39 1.51 -0.27
C GLN A 227 -17.83 0.42 0.72
N THR A 228 -17.50 -0.84 0.47
CA THR A 228 -17.77 -1.97 1.40
C THR A 228 -17.11 -1.72 2.75
N LEU A 229 -15.84 -1.28 2.77
CA LEU A 229 -15.15 -0.92 4.03
C LEU A 229 -15.85 0.24 4.76
N LYS A 230 -16.32 1.26 4.05
CA LYS A 230 -17.06 2.37 4.66
C LYS A 230 -18.39 1.93 5.27
N VAL A 231 -19.10 1.02 4.59
CA VAL A 231 -20.34 0.44 5.13
C VAL A 231 -20.05 -0.35 6.39
N PHE A 232 -18.99 -1.17 6.38
CA PHE A 232 -18.53 -1.92 7.54
C PHE A 232 -18.28 -0.98 8.74
N SER A 233 -17.43 0.02 8.55
CA SER A 233 -17.11 0.98 9.62
C SER A 233 -18.36 1.76 10.09
N LYS A 234 -19.27 2.15 9.17
CA LYS A 234 -20.50 2.85 9.53
C LYS A 234 -21.34 2.08 10.56
N PHE A 235 -21.56 0.80 10.34
CA PHE A 235 -22.45 0.00 11.18
C PHE A 235 -21.75 -0.58 12.41
N PHE A 236 -20.50 -1.01 12.30
CA PHE A 236 -19.78 -1.58 13.43
C PHE A 236 -19.26 -0.54 14.42
N SER A 237 -18.80 0.63 13.97
CA SER A 237 -18.42 1.71 14.89
C SER A 237 -19.63 2.31 15.64
N ASN A 238 -20.86 2.07 15.14
CA ASN A 238 -22.10 2.51 15.78
C ASN A 238 -23.00 1.32 16.12
N PHE A 239 -22.43 0.22 16.58
CA PHE A 239 -23.14 -1.06 16.73
C PHE A 239 -24.37 -0.95 17.67
N LYS A 240 -24.24 -0.21 18.79
CA LYS A 240 -25.35 0.04 19.71
C LYS A 240 -26.54 0.74 19.01
N ILE A 241 -26.26 1.74 18.17
CA ILE A 241 -27.31 2.44 17.41
C ILE A 241 -27.92 1.51 16.34
N THR A 242 -27.06 0.69 15.69
CA THR A 242 -27.52 -0.32 14.73
C THR A 242 -28.50 -1.30 15.37
N LYS A 243 -28.22 -1.74 16.61
CA LYS A 243 -29.10 -2.63 17.37
C LYS A 243 -30.39 -1.95 17.80
N LEU A 244 -30.30 -0.72 18.33
CA LEU A 244 -31.50 0.04 18.78
C LEU A 244 -32.45 0.38 17.64
N LYS A 245 -31.93 0.64 16.45
CA LYS A 245 -32.72 0.98 15.26
C LYS A 245 -33.14 -0.24 14.44
N ASP A 246 -32.70 -1.42 14.81
CA ASP A 246 -32.94 -2.68 14.08
C ASP A 246 -32.56 -2.61 12.58
N ASN A 247 -31.48 -1.88 12.27
CA ASN A 247 -31.07 -1.57 10.90
C ASN A 247 -30.20 -2.66 10.26
N HIS A 248 -30.29 -3.91 10.73
CA HIS A 248 -29.43 -5.00 10.20
C HIS A 248 -29.79 -5.39 8.76
N GLU A 249 -31.04 -5.32 8.35
CA GLU A 249 -31.45 -5.56 6.96
C GLU A 249 -30.87 -4.51 6.00
N GLU A 250 -30.94 -3.22 6.36
CA GLU A 250 -30.34 -2.15 5.56
C GLU A 250 -28.81 -2.30 5.49
N ALA A 251 -28.16 -2.60 6.62
CA ALA A 251 -26.72 -2.86 6.68
C ALA A 251 -26.33 -4.01 5.76
N HIS A 252 -27.06 -5.14 5.83
CA HIS A 252 -26.84 -6.31 4.99
C HIS A 252 -27.04 -5.98 3.50
N LYS A 253 -28.09 -5.26 3.17
CA LYS A 253 -28.37 -4.82 1.79
C LYS A 253 -27.27 -3.94 1.23
N LEU A 254 -26.88 -2.88 1.94
CA LEU A 254 -25.81 -1.96 1.50
C LEU A 254 -24.45 -2.65 1.37
N PHE A 255 -24.11 -3.53 2.32
CA PHE A 255 -22.91 -4.34 2.25
C PHE A 255 -22.96 -5.29 1.05
N GLY A 256 -24.07 -6.01 0.91
CA GLY A 256 -24.30 -6.98 -0.17
C GLY A 256 -24.22 -6.34 -1.55
N GLU A 257 -24.86 -5.19 -1.78
CA GLU A 257 -24.81 -4.48 -3.07
C GLU A 257 -23.40 -4.07 -3.48
N ASN A 258 -22.60 -3.54 -2.55
CA ASN A 258 -21.23 -3.12 -2.83
C ASN A 258 -20.29 -4.32 -2.99
N SER A 259 -20.45 -5.33 -2.13
CA SER A 259 -19.69 -6.58 -2.19
C SER A 259 -19.97 -7.32 -3.50
N ARG A 260 -21.24 -7.48 -3.87
CA ARG A 260 -21.66 -8.13 -5.13
C ARG A 260 -21.08 -7.41 -6.35
N LYS A 261 -21.14 -6.07 -6.40
CA LYS A 261 -20.50 -5.32 -7.50
C LYS A 261 -19.00 -5.57 -7.62
N ALA A 262 -18.30 -5.74 -6.49
CA ALA A 262 -16.88 -6.09 -6.50
C ALA A 262 -16.67 -7.49 -7.06
N HIS A 263 -17.41 -8.49 -6.56
CA HIS A 263 -17.30 -9.89 -7.00
C HIS A 263 -17.71 -10.10 -8.46
N ASP A 264 -18.83 -9.53 -8.91
CA ASP A 264 -19.24 -9.58 -10.32
C ASP A 264 -18.15 -9.00 -11.23
N THR A 265 -17.48 -7.95 -10.77
CA THR A 265 -16.36 -7.34 -11.50
C THR A 265 -15.13 -8.26 -11.54
N GLU A 266 -14.85 -8.99 -10.47
CA GLU A 266 -13.77 -9.97 -10.39
C GLU A 266 -14.03 -11.18 -11.30
N ILE A 267 -15.27 -11.68 -11.33
CA ILE A 267 -15.69 -12.76 -12.26
C ILE A 267 -15.45 -12.34 -13.71
N ILE A 268 -15.92 -11.12 -14.06
CA ILE A 268 -15.73 -10.59 -15.42
C ILE A 268 -14.23 -10.42 -15.72
N TYR A 269 -13.44 -9.94 -14.77
CA TYR A 269 -12.00 -9.79 -14.93
C TYR A 269 -11.32 -11.16 -15.17
N ALA A 270 -11.60 -12.15 -14.32
CA ALA A 270 -11.06 -13.51 -14.47
C ALA A 270 -11.45 -14.13 -15.82
N THR A 271 -12.71 -13.96 -16.23
CA THR A 271 -13.19 -14.44 -17.56
C THR A 271 -12.43 -13.74 -18.70
N LEU A 272 -12.28 -12.42 -18.64
CA LEU A 272 -11.58 -11.67 -19.67
C LEU A 272 -10.08 -12.00 -19.77
N GLN A 273 -9.47 -12.51 -18.69
CA GLN A 273 -8.07 -12.97 -18.71
C GLN A 273 -7.87 -14.26 -19.51
N VAL A 274 -8.86 -15.15 -19.58
CA VAL A 274 -8.73 -16.40 -20.32
C VAL A 274 -9.13 -16.30 -21.79
N VAL A 275 -9.91 -15.27 -22.18
CA VAL A 275 -10.35 -15.06 -23.55
C VAL A 275 -9.17 -14.96 -24.55
N PRO A 276 -8.07 -14.23 -24.29
CA PRO A 276 -6.93 -14.18 -25.20
C PRO A 276 -6.35 -15.56 -25.47
N ARG A 277 -6.23 -16.41 -24.46
CA ARG A 277 -5.69 -17.76 -24.58
C ARG A 277 -6.54 -18.60 -25.53
N TYR A 278 -7.82 -18.78 -25.24
CA TYR A 278 -8.70 -19.58 -26.08
C TYR A 278 -8.82 -19.04 -27.52
N SER A 279 -8.87 -17.71 -27.65
CA SER A 279 -8.93 -17.08 -28.96
C SER A 279 -7.66 -17.34 -29.80
N LEU A 280 -6.48 -17.19 -29.20
CA LEU A 280 -5.20 -17.42 -29.88
C LEU A 280 -4.97 -18.90 -30.18
N GLU A 281 -5.30 -19.81 -29.27
CA GLU A 281 -5.22 -21.25 -29.48
C GLU A 281 -6.14 -21.67 -30.62
N THR A 282 -7.40 -21.23 -30.64
CA THR A 282 -8.36 -21.56 -31.68
C THR A 282 -7.87 -21.12 -33.07
N VAL A 283 -7.43 -19.85 -33.21
CA VAL A 283 -6.95 -19.35 -34.48
C VAL A 283 -5.64 -20.02 -34.87
N GLY A 284 -4.70 -20.18 -33.94
CA GLY A 284 -3.39 -20.79 -34.24
C GLY A 284 -3.52 -22.24 -34.74
N PHE A 285 -4.29 -23.08 -34.04
CA PHE A 285 -4.50 -24.49 -34.45
C PHE A 285 -5.39 -24.61 -35.69
N SER A 286 -6.39 -23.72 -35.84
CA SER A 286 -7.20 -23.71 -37.09
C SER A 286 -6.35 -23.41 -38.33
N LEU A 287 -5.44 -22.42 -38.20
CA LEU A 287 -4.50 -22.11 -39.29
C LEU A 287 -3.57 -23.27 -39.60
N LEU A 288 -3.09 -23.98 -38.57
CA LEU A 288 -2.25 -25.15 -38.76
C LEU A 288 -3.00 -26.27 -39.48
N ILE A 289 -4.24 -26.59 -39.07
CA ILE A 289 -5.10 -27.58 -39.71
C ILE A 289 -5.37 -27.23 -41.17
N LEU A 290 -5.71 -25.96 -41.44
CA LEU A 290 -5.95 -25.49 -42.82
C LEU A 290 -4.69 -25.54 -43.68
N ALA A 291 -3.50 -25.24 -43.10
CA ALA A 291 -2.23 -25.37 -43.79
C ALA A 291 -1.94 -26.85 -44.18
N VAL A 292 -2.18 -27.79 -43.26
CA VAL A 292 -2.06 -29.24 -43.51
C VAL A 292 -3.00 -29.66 -44.64
N ALA A 293 -4.28 -29.30 -44.53
CA ALA A 293 -5.29 -29.63 -45.55
C ALA A 293 -4.92 -29.07 -46.93
N TYR A 294 -4.43 -27.84 -47.01
CA TYR A 294 -3.97 -27.22 -48.25
C TYR A 294 -2.78 -27.95 -48.87
N ILE A 295 -1.80 -28.35 -48.06
CA ILE A 295 -0.62 -29.06 -48.53
C ILE A 295 -0.97 -30.46 -49.04
N LEU A 296 -1.83 -31.20 -48.32
CA LEU A 296 -2.33 -32.49 -48.74
C LEU A 296 -3.09 -32.40 -50.09
N PHE A 297 -3.92 -31.37 -50.22
CA PHE A 297 -4.66 -31.13 -51.49
C PHE A 297 -3.74 -30.82 -52.67
N LYS A 298 -2.65 -30.04 -52.45
CA LYS A 298 -1.77 -29.58 -53.51
C LYS A 298 -0.71 -30.59 -53.90
N TYR A 299 -0.15 -31.35 -52.96
CA TYR A 299 1.04 -32.19 -53.17
C TYR A 299 0.77 -33.70 -53.05
N GLY A 300 -0.38 -34.12 -52.55
CA GLY A 300 -0.79 -35.54 -52.43
C GLY A 300 -0.01 -36.42 -51.47
N GLU A 301 1.15 -35.98 -50.96
CA GLU A 301 2.03 -36.77 -50.11
C GLU A 301 2.30 -36.08 -48.76
N ALA A 302 1.83 -36.71 -47.65
CA ALA A 302 2.02 -36.21 -46.31
C ALA A 302 3.46 -36.37 -45.76
N LYS A 303 4.21 -37.38 -46.25
CA LYS A 303 5.51 -37.77 -45.67
C LYS A 303 6.58 -36.67 -45.68
N MET A 304 6.63 -35.83 -46.74
CA MET A 304 7.62 -34.72 -46.82
C MET A 304 7.32 -33.55 -45.92
N VAL A 305 6.07 -33.35 -45.49
CA VAL A 305 5.61 -32.14 -44.80
C VAL A 305 5.38 -32.39 -43.32
N LEU A 306 5.26 -33.64 -42.91
CA LEU A 306 4.97 -34.06 -41.53
C LEU A 306 5.98 -33.49 -40.51
N PRO A 307 7.32 -33.51 -40.75
CA PRO A 307 8.30 -32.94 -39.83
C PRO A 307 8.11 -31.44 -39.63
N THR A 308 7.88 -30.69 -40.70
CA THR A 308 7.68 -29.23 -40.65
C THR A 308 6.40 -28.87 -39.87
N ILE A 309 5.30 -29.59 -40.13
CA ILE A 309 4.03 -29.40 -39.43
C ILE A 309 4.17 -29.71 -37.95
N SER A 310 4.82 -30.82 -37.59
CA SER A 310 5.05 -31.20 -36.21
C SER A 310 5.87 -30.15 -35.46
N MET A 311 6.86 -29.56 -36.11
CA MET A 311 7.66 -28.48 -35.55
C MET A 311 6.81 -27.22 -35.30
N TYR A 312 5.99 -26.81 -36.27
CA TYR A 312 5.10 -25.65 -36.04
C TYR A 312 4.03 -25.93 -34.98
N ALA A 313 3.50 -27.15 -34.89
CA ALA A 313 2.56 -27.54 -33.85
C ALA A 313 3.21 -27.43 -32.46
N LEU A 314 4.42 -27.94 -32.30
CA LEU A 314 5.19 -27.84 -31.05
C LEU A 314 5.54 -26.39 -30.70
N ALA A 315 5.97 -25.61 -31.70
CA ALA A 315 6.29 -24.21 -31.53
C ALA A 315 5.06 -23.38 -31.13
N LEU A 316 3.89 -23.60 -31.77
CA LEU A 316 2.63 -22.96 -31.38
C LEU A 316 2.21 -23.37 -29.99
N TYR A 317 2.24 -24.68 -29.67
CA TYR A 317 1.91 -25.19 -28.34
C TYR A 317 2.70 -24.50 -27.23
N ARG A 318 3.95 -24.12 -27.50
CA ARG A 318 4.81 -23.45 -26.51
C ARG A 318 4.75 -21.94 -26.57
N THR A 319 4.64 -21.33 -27.77
CA THR A 319 4.67 -19.87 -27.93
C THR A 319 3.34 -19.22 -27.52
N LEU A 320 2.20 -19.87 -27.78
CA LEU A 320 0.89 -19.32 -27.47
C LEU A 320 0.68 -19.06 -25.95
N PRO A 321 1.09 -19.96 -25.02
CA PRO A 321 1.05 -19.66 -23.59
C PRO A 321 1.89 -18.42 -23.23
N SER A 322 3.07 -18.24 -23.80
CA SER A 322 3.91 -17.06 -23.53
C SER A 322 3.30 -15.76 -24.06
N VAL A 323 2.71 -15.78 -25.25
CA VAL A 323 1.97 -14.63 -25.80
C VAL A 323 0.76 -14.29 -24.92
N THR A 324 0.01 -15.30 -24.49
CA THR A 324 -1.11 -15.08 -23.54
C THR A 324 -0.60 -14.60 -22.18
N GLY A 325 0.55 -15.09 -21.72
CA GLY A 325 1.25 -14.61 -20.54
C GLY A 325 1.54 -13.12 -20.61
N VAL A 326 2.14 -12.63 -21.69
CA VAL A 326 2.36 -11.19 -21.93
C VAL A 326 1.06 -10.40 -21.87
N LEU A 327 -0.01 -10.86 -22.52
CA LEU A 327 -1.31 -10.18 -22.48
C LEU A 327 -1.91 -10.16 -21.06
N ASN A 328 -1.80 -11.25 -20.33
CA ASN A 328 -2.29 -11.33 -18.95
C ASN A 328 -1.52 -10.39 -18.02
N GLN A 329 -0.19 -10.33 -18.12
CA GLN A 329 0.61 -9.39 -17.32
C GLN A 329 0.30 -7.92 -17.68
N TYR A 330 0.12 -7.64 -18.96
CA TYR A 330 -0.31 -6.32 -19.42
C TYR A 330 -1.68 -5.93 -18.84
N ASN A 331 -2.64 -6.86 -18.86
CA ASN A 331 -3.97 -6.67 -18.30
C ASN A 331 -3.96 -6.52 -16.77
N GLU A 332 -3.10 -7.26 -16.05
CA GLU A 332 -2.92 -7.14 -14.60
C GLU A 332 -2.42 -5.75 -14.21
N ILE A 333 -1.43 -5.22 -14.94
CA ILE A 333 -0.93 -3.84 -14.74
C ILE A 333 -2.05 -2.81 -15.01
N ALA A 334 -2.84 -3.03 -16.06
CA ALA A 334 -3.95 -2.15 -16.41
C ALA A 334 -5.08 -2.18 -15.36
N TYR A 335 -5.38 -3.35 -14.81
CA TYR A 335 -6.39 -3.53 -13.76
C TYR A 335 -6.00 -2.80 -12.47
N ASN A 336 -4.75 -2.93 -12.06
CA ASN A 336 -4.23 -2.35 -10.81
C ASN A 336 -3.71 -0.90 -10.97
N GLN A 337 -3.89 -0.28 -12.12
CA GLN A 337 -3.35 1.05 -12.42
C GLN A 337 -3.78 2.13 -11.42
N LEU A 338 -5.05 2.11 -10.98
CA LEU A 338 -5.54 3.07 -9.99
C LEU A 338 -4.78 2.94 -8.67
N ALA A 339 -4.55 1.70 -8.22
CA ALA A 339 -3.79 1.40 -7.01
C ALA A 339 -2.35 1.90 -7.12
N THR A 340 -1.66 1.57 -8.22
CA THR A 340 -0.29 2.02 -8.51
C THR A 340 -0.16 3.55 -8.49
N ASN A 341 -1.10 4.27 -9.13
CA ASN A 341 -1.09 5.73 -9.14
C ASN A 341 -1.29 6.35 -7.75
N ILE A 342 -2.20 5.77 -6.92
CA ILE A 342 -2.46 6.27 -5.56
C ILE A 342 -1.23 6.06 -4.69
N VAL A 343 -0.64 4.86 -4.70
CA VAL A 343 0.55 4.53 -3.90
C VAL A 343 1.74 5.40 -4.33
N PHE A 344 2.00 5.50 -5.63
CA PHE A 344 3.09 6.34 -6.14
C PHE A 344 2.90 7.82 -5.75
N LYS A 345 1.69 8.36 -5.88
CA LYS A 345 1.38 9.73 -5.45
C LYS A 345 1.56 9.92 -3.95
N SER A 346 1.18 8.93 -3.15
CA SER A 346 1.40 8.97 -1.71
C SER A 346 2.90 8.99 -1.39
N LEU A 347 3.69 8.08 -1.95
CA LEU A 347 5.13 8.01 -1.72
C LEU A 347 5.92 9.20 -2.29
N SER A 348 5.38 9.90 -3.28
CA SER A 348 6.02 11.09 -3.88
C SER A 348 5.75 12.39 -3.13
N LYS A 349 4.90 12.37 -2.10
CA LYS A 349 4.70 13.55 -1.25
C LYS A 349 5.95 13.78 -0.42
N THR A 350 6.52 14.96 -0.52
CA THR A 350 7.63 15.36 0.34
C THR A 350 7.13 15.47 1.78
N ILE A 351 7.75 14.73 2.68
CA ILE A 351 7.59 14.94 4.11
C ILE A 351 8.55 16.07 4.47
N VAL A 352 8.02 17.09 5.11
CA VAL A 352 8.90 18.06 5.76
C VAL A 352 9.52 17.34 6.95
N GLU A 353 10.79 17.01 6.88
CA GLU A 353 11.49 16.46 8.02
C GLU A 353 11.56 17.54 9.09
N GLU A 354 11.11 17.19 10.28
CA GLU A 354 11.21 18.03 11.45
C GLU A 354 12.45 17.59 12.22
N ASP A 355 13.41 18.47 12.32
CA ASP A 355 14.63 18.23 13.09
C ASP A 355 14.36 18.26 14.60
N LEU A 356 15.31 17.81 15.38
CA LEU A 356 15.23 17.82 16.83
C LEU A 356 16.18 18.90 17.41
N VAL A 357 16.12 20.11 16.85
CA VAL A 357 16.88 21.24 17.39
C VAL A 357 16.34 21.55 18.80
N PRO A 358 17.17 21.57 19.82
CA PRO A 358 16.73 21.88 21.17
C PRO A 358 16.05 23.26 21.24
N LEU A 359 14.97 23.33 22.01
CA LEU A 359 14.24 24.57 22.27
C LEU A 359 13.91 24.62 23.75
N ASP A 360 14.42 25.64 24.43
CA ASP A 360 14.12 25.88 25.84
C ASP A 360 12.86 26.71 26.00
N PHE A 361 12.22 26.58 27.15
CA PHE A 361 11.05 27.34 27.52
C PHE A 361 11.25 27.87 28.94
N ASN A 362 11.60 29.14 29.08
CA ASN A 362 11.97 29.74 30.37
C ASN A 362 11.05 30.91 30.76
N GLU A 363 10.48 31.62 29.82
CA GLU A 363 9.73 32.85 30.09
C GLU A 363 8.31 32.83 29.56
N LYS A 364 8.11 32.77 28.25
CA LYS A 364 6.79 32.99 27.63
C LYS A 364 6.60 32.35 26.26
N ILE A 365 5.34 32.17 25.90
CA ILE A 365 4.88 31.86 24.53
C ILE A 365 4.26 33.12 23.97
N THR A 366 4.70 33.57 22.79
CA THR A 366 4.16 34.78 22.14
C THR A 366 3.65 34.44 20.73
N LEU A 367 2.39 34.73 20.48
CA LEU A 367 1.73 34.64 19.18
C LEU A 367 1.61 36.06 18.63
N GLN A 368 2.12 36.31 17.42
CA GLN A 368 2.09 37.61 16.77
C GLN A 368 1.34 37.55 15.44
N ASN A 369 0.26 38.30 15.33
CA ASN A 369 -0.56 38.47 14.11
C ASN A 369 -1.00 37.16 13.47
N ILE A 370 -1.35 36.16 14.29
CA ILE A 370 -1.72 34.83 13.83
C ILE A 370 -3.02 34.87 13.04
N SER A 371 -2.95 34.42 11.78
CA SER A 371 -4.15 34.20 10.97
C SER A 371 -4.19 32.76 10.46
N PHE A 372 -5.36 32.13 10.56
CA PHE A 372 -5.55 30.74 10.17
C PHE A 372 -6.93 30.46 9.58
N ALA A 373 -6.98 29.57 8.60
CA ALA A 373 -8.21 29.04 8.03
C ALA A 373 -8.00 27.59 7.52
N TYR A 374 -8.91 26.68 7.81
CA TYR A 374 -8.91 25.32 7.23
C TYR A 374 -9.16 25.34 5.72
N LYS A 375 -10.07 26.20 5.27
CA LYS A 375 -10.35 26.47 3.85
C LYS A 375 -10.20 27.95 3.58
N SER A 376 -9.70 28.31 2.39
CA SER A 376 -9.32 29.70 2.06
C SER A 376 -10.42 30.76 2.24
N LYS A 377 -11.70 30.36 2.25
CA LYS A 377 -12.83 31.27 2.31
C LYS A 377 -13.40 31.54 3.72
N HIS A 378 -12.95 30.81 4.73
CA HIS A 378 -13.50 30.92 6.09
C HIS A 378 -12.35 31.01 7.10
N PRO A 379 -11.89 32.24 7.44
CA PRO A 379 -10.87 32.42 8.46
C PRO A 379 -11.42 32.03 9.83
N VAL A 380 -10.60 31.32 10.62
CA VAL A 380 -10.91 30.92 12.01
C VAL A 380 -10.24 31.87 12.99
N LEU A 381 -9.03 32.29 12.66
CA LEU A 381 -8.27 33.31 13.40
C LEU A 381 -7.82 34.40 12.41
N LYS A 382 -7.83 35.67 12.85
CA LYS A 382 -7.42 36.82 12.04
C LYS A 382 -6.64 37.81 12.91
N ASN A 383 -5.36 38.01 12.59
CA ASN A 383 -4.43 38.92 13.29
C ASN A 383 -4.45 38.74 14.81
N PHE A 384 -4.53 37.49 15.28
CA PHE A 384 -4.65 37.15 16.68
C PHE A 384 -3.29 37.30 17.39
N ASN A 385 -3.27 38.01 18.51
CA ASN A 385 -2.09 38.22 19.34
C ASN A 385 -2.34 37.65 20.74
N LEU A 386 -1.34 36.97 21.32
CA LEU A 386 -1.45 36.39 22.64
C LEU A 386 -0.05 36.21 23.24
N THR A 387 0.07 36.48 24.53
CA THR A 387 1.25 36.14 25.31
C THR A 387 0.85 35.32 26.53
N ILE A 388 1.50 34.18 26.76
CA ILE A 388 1.30 33.29 27.91
C ILE A 388 2.63 33.19 28.64
N GLN A 389 2.67 33.53 29.92
CA GLN A 389 3.88 33.41 30.76
C GLN A 389 4.07 31.98 31.22
N LYS A 390 5.33 31.57 31.45
CA LYS A 390 5.63 30.27 32.01
C LYS A 390 5.01 30.13 33.42
N GLY A 391 4.37 28.98 33.66
CA GLY A 391 3.65 28.71 34.90
C GLY A 391 2.25 29.28 34.97
N GLN A 392 1.84 30.13 34.03
CA GLN A 392 0.51 30.76 33.99
C GLN A 392 -0.61 29.74 33.67
N LYS A 393 -1.75 29.95 34.25
CA LYS A 393 -2.98 29.17 34.02
C LYS A 393 -3.94 29.98 33.16
N VAL A 394 -4.20 29.51 31.96
CA VAL A 394 -4.95 30.22 30.92
C VAL A 394 -6.19 29.44 30.54
N ALA A 395 -7.35 30.09 30.57
CA ALA A 395 -8.61 29.53 30.07
C ALA A 395 -8.95 30.11 28.69
N LEU A 396 -9.24 29.25 27.72
CA LEU A 396 -9.79 29.60 26.41
C LEU A 396 -11.31 29.36 26.45
N ILE A 397 -12.09 30.44 26.39
CA ILE A 397 -13.55 30.40 26.43
C ILE A 397 -14.18 30.90 25.13
N GLY A 398 -15.47 30.68 24.96
CA GLY A 398 -16.24 31.13 23.80
C GLY A 398 -17.17 30.05 23.26
N HIS A 399 -18.08 30.44 22.33
CA HIS A 399 -19.04 29.52 21.74
C HIS A 399 -18.38 28.41 20.91
N SER A 400 -19.12 27.31 20.65
CA SER A 400 -18.59 26.21 19.80
C SER A 400 -18.25 26.72 18.41
N GLY A 401 -17.09 26.33 17.88
CA GLY A 401 -16.59 26.72 16.57
C GLY A 401 -15.97 28.14 16.50
N CYS A 402 -15.70 28.82 17.63
CA CYS A 402 -14.99 30.10 17.63
C CYS A 402 -13.47 29.98 17.44
N GLY A 403 -12.90 28.77 17.49
CA GLY A 403 -11.49 28.53 17.18
C GLY A 403 -10.61 28.14 18.37
N LYS A 404 -11.18 27.83 19.55
CA LYS A 404 -10.43 27.42 20.77
C LYS A 404 -9.45 26.26 20.50
N SER A 405 -9.96 25.13 20.03
CA SER A 405 -9.11 23.95 19.73
C SER A 405 -8.12 24.24 18.59
N THR A 406 -8.47 25.10 17.63
CA THR A 406 -7.56 25.54 16.58
C THR A 406 -6.40 26.37 17.16
N LEU A 407 -6.67 27.27 18.09
CA LEU A 407 -5.64 28.05 18.78
C LEU A 407 -4.75 27.14 19.61
N ALA A 408 -5.31 26.17 20.33
CA ALA A 408 -4.56 25.18 21.07
C ALA A 408 -3.66 24.34 20.15
N ASP A 409 -4.16 23.87 19.00
CA ASP A 409 -3.38 23.14 17.99
C ASP A 409 -2.20 23.97 17.44
N ILE A 410 -2.38 25.28 17.28
CA ILE A 410 -1.34 26.22 16.86
C ILE A 410 -0.29 26.40 17.96
N ILE A 411 -0.72 26.59 19.22
CA ILE A 411 0.18 26.72 20.37
C ILE A 411 0.99 25.43 20.57
N MET A 412 0.34 24.26 20.41
CA MET A 412 1.01 22.96 20.49
C MET A 412 1.97 22.70 19.30
N GLY A 413 1.98 23.56 18.29
CA GLY A 413 2.78 23.35 17.08
C GLY A 413 2.33 22.16 16.24
N LEU A 414 1.07 21.73 16.34
CA LEU A 414 0.45 20.71 15.48
C LEU A 414 0.01 21.28 14.14
N THR A 415 -0.40 22.56 14.17
CA THR A 415 -0.93 23.28 13.01
C THR A 415 -0.14 24.58 12.78
N TYR A 416 0.09 24.91 11.51
CA TYR A 416 0.81 26.13 11.14
C TYR A 416 -0.17 27.28 10.88
N PRO A 417 0.08 28.49 11.39
CA PRO A 417 -0.65 29.66 10.95
C PRO A 417 -0.37 29.92 9.46
N LYS A 418 -1.32 30.56 8.77
CA LYS A 418 -1.13 31.00 7.38
C LYS A 418 -0.30 32.26 7.31
N SER A 419 -0.41 33.12 8.29
CA SER A 419 0.43 34.29 8.51
C SER A 419 0.58 34.53 10.00
N GLY A 420 1.60 35.30 10.39
CA GLY A 420 2.01 35.54 11.75
C GLY A 420 3.06 34.54 12.23
N GLU A 421 3.59 34.78 13.40
CA GLU A 421 4.73 34.07 13.96
C GLU A 421 4.48 33.66 15.40
N ILE A 422 5.10 32.54 15.81
CA ILE A 422 5.04 32.03 17.17
C ILE A 422 6.44 32.03 17.74
N PHE A 423 6.63 32.67 18.86
CA PHE A 423 7.90 32.71 19.57
C PHE A 423 7.78 31.95 20.88
N ILE A 424 8.80 31.17 21.19
CA ILE A 424 9.03 30.57 22.50
C ILE A 424 10.21 31.30 23.08
N ASP A 425 9.95 32.06 24.15
CA ASP A 425 10.85 33.10 24.66
C ASP A 425 11.19 34.09 23.50
N ASN A 426 12.44 34.10 23.06
CA ASN A 426 12.90 34.92 21.94
C ASN A 426 13.17 34.10 20.66
N THR A 427 12.85 32.81 20.67
CA THR A 427 13.16 31.90 19.56
C THR A 427 11.91 31.63 18.71
N LEU A 428 12.00 31.90 17.40
CA LEU A 428 10.92 31.60 16.45
C LEU A 428 10.68 30.08 16.37
N LEU A 429 9.41 29.67 16.47
CA LEU A 429 9.00 28.29 16.30
C LEU A 429 8.98 27.92 14.82
N THR A 430 9.93 27.10 14.38
CA THR A 430 10.14 26.66 13.00
C THR A 430 9.93 25.15 12.85
N ASN A 431 10.09 24.62 11.64
CA ASN A 431 10.06 23.18 11.40
C ASN A 431 11.21 22.44 12.12
N GLU A 432 12.33 23.10 12.34
CA GLU A 432 13.54 22.50 12.90
C GLU A 432 13.43 22.25 14.41
N ASN A 433 12.76 23.16 15.16
CA ASN A 433 12.69 23.09 16.63
C ASN A 433 11.30 22.65 17.15
N ARG A 434 10.28 22.56 16.29
CA ARG A 434 8.91 22.22 16.66
C ARG A 434 8.77 20.84 17.31
N ARG A 435 9.55 19.87 16.87
CA ARG A 435 9.56 18.55 17.47
C ARG A 435 10.03 18.59 18.92
N SER A 436 11.03 19.42 19.24
CA SER A 436 11.48 19.65 20.61
C SER A 436 10.42 20.38 21.43
N TRP A 437 9.72 21.34 20.82
CA TRP A 437 8.59 22.02 21.44
C TRP A 437 7.47 21.06 21.85
N ARG A 438 7.01 20.22 20.94
CA ARG A 438 5.93 19.26 21.24
C ARG A 438 6.27 18.27 22.35
N LYS A 439 7.54 17.93 22.54
CA LYS A 439 7.98 17.08 23.67
C LYS A 439 7.81 17.73 25.04
N LYS A 440 7.67 19.05 25.10
CA LYS A 440 7.42 19.78 26.35
C LYS A 440 5.95 19.87 26.71
N ILE A 441 5.05 19.33 25.87
CA ILE A 441 3.60 19.48 25.99
C ILE A 441 2.96 18.14 26.31
N GLY A 442 2.17 18.11 27.38
CA GLY A 442 1.22 17.03 27.68
C GLY A 442 -0.18 17.44 27.24
N TYR A 443 -0.83 16.60 26.46
CA TYR A 443 -2.18 16.87 25.93
C TYR A 443 -3.19 15.88 26.50
N ILE A 444 -4.29 16.39 27.05
CA ILE A 444 -5.43 15.62 27.55
C ILE A 444 -6.62 15.95 26.66
N PRO A 445 -7.02 15.03 25.76
CA PRO A 445 -8.10 15.27 24.82
C PRO A 445 -9.48 15.20 25.47
N GLN A 446 -10.49 15.79 24.84
CA GLN A 446 -11.90 15.70 25.24
C GLN A 446 -12.38 14.23 25.35
N ASN A 447 -12.06 13.42 24.36
CA ASN A 447 -12.39 12.00 24.34
C ASN A 447 -11.11 11.17 24.43
N ILE A 448 -10.92 10.47 25.55
CA ILE A 448 -9.75 9.62 25.75
C ILE A 448 -9.98 8.27 25.08
N TYR A 449 -9.21 8.00 24.04
CA TYR A 449 -9.17 6.70 23.40
C TYR A 449 -8.07 5.84 24.01
N LEU A 450 -8.45 4.64 24.48
CA LEU A 450 -7.54 3.61 24.94
C LEU A 450 -7.55 2.46 23.94
N PHE A 451 -6.37 2.02 23.51
CA PHE A 451 -6.25 0.85 22.64
C PHE A 451 -6.26 -0.43 23.48
N ASP A 452 -6.65 -1.54 22.87
CA ASP A 452 -6.62 -2.85 23.53
C ASP A 452 -5.18 -3.21 23.91
N GLY A 453 -4.97 -3.40 25.22
CA GLY A 453 -3.67 -3.60 25.84
C GLY A 453 -3.71 -3.30 27.33
N THR A 454 -2.54 -3.21 27.95
CA THR A 454 -2.43 -2.93 29.39
C THR A 454 -2.52 -1.42 29.68
N VAL A 455 -2.79 -1.10 30.95
CA VAL A 455 -2.72 0.30 31.44
C VAL A 455 -1.32 0.87 31.20
N GLY A 456 -0.26 0.09 31.49
CA GLY A 456 1.13 0.51 31.25
C GLY A 456 1.41 0.86 29.79
N ASP A 457 0.97 0.02 28.85
CA ASP A 457 1.10 0.26 27.41
C ASP A 457 0.36 1.53 26.98
N ASN A 458 -0.86 1.73 27.50
CA ASN A 458 -1.66 2.90 27.20
C ASN A 458 -1.06 4.20 27.74
N ILE A 459 -0.42 4.18 28.91
CA ILE A 459 0.25 5.36 29.47
C ILE A 459 1.54 5.65 28.72
N ALA A 460 2.40 4.64 28.47
CA ALA A 460 3.67 4.81 27.77
C ALA A 460 3.46 5.20 26.28
N PHE A 461 2.36 4.78 25.67
CA PHE A 461 1.94 5.10 24.29
C PHE A 461 3.08 4.98 23.25
N GLY A 462 3.83 3.89 23.31
CA GLY A 462 4.94 3.62 22.39
C GLY A 462 6.30 4.20 22.82
N SER A 463 6.37 4.94 23.92
CA SER A 463 7.62 5.28 24.59
C SER A 463 8.19 4.06 25.32
N ALA A 464 9.49 4.09 25.67
CA ALA A 464 10.08 3.04 26.47
C ALA A 464 9.37 2.93 27.83
N ILE A 465 9.00 1.70 28.21
CA ILE A 465 8.33 1.42 29.48
C ILE A 465 9.35 1.57 30.62
N ASP A 466 9.12 2.54 31.49
CA ASP A 466 9.82 2.73 32.75
C ASP A 466 8.81 2.55 33.88
N GLU A 467 8.91 1.44 34.61
CA GLU A 467 7.95 1.06 35.64
C GLU A 467 7.92 2.07 36.79
N LYS A 468 9.07 2.62 37.20
CA LYS A 468 9.13 3.63 38.27
C LYS A 468 8.40 4.91 37.85
N ARG A 469 8.60 5.33 36.61
CA ARG A 469 7.91 6.49 36.04
C ARG A 469 6.41 6.23 35.90
N LEU A 470 6.01 5.04 35.42
CA LEU A 470 4.59 4.65 35.34
C LEU A 470 3.90 4.71 36.70
N ILE A 471 4.49 4.11 37.74
CA ILE A 471 3.95 4.15 39.10
C ILE A 471 3.83 5.60 39.57
N LYS A 472 4.84 6.43 39.33
CA LYS A 472 4.83 7.84 39.73
C LYS A 472 3.65 8.58 39.06
N VAL A 473 3.47 8.47 37.77
CA VAL A 473 2.38 9.18 37.07
C VAL A 473 1.01 8.60 37.40
N CYS A 474 0.90 7.28 37.66
CA CYS A 474 -0.34 6.67 38.13
C CYS A 474 -0.74 7.20 39.53
N LYS A 475 0.22 7.40 40.45
CA LYS A 475 -0.02 8.04 41.75
C LYS A 475 -0.45 9.50 41.58
N MET A 476 0.23 10.26 40.70
CA MET A 476 -0.11 11.66 40.43
C MET A 476 -1.52 11.80 39.82
N ALA A 477 -1.94 10.84 39.01
CA ALA A 477 -3.26 10.82 38.39
C ALA A 477 -4.32 10.08 39.21
N HIS A 478 -4.02 9.71 40.47
CA HIS A 478 -4.93 9.02 41.39
C HIS A 478 -5.61 7.77 40.81
N ILE A 479 -4.90 7.01 39.97
CA ILE A 479 -5.36 5.72 39.41
C ILE A 479 -4.63 4.54 40.08
N TYR A 480 -3.56 4.79 40.81
CA TYR A 480 -2.67 3.74 41.35
C TYR A 480 -3.38 2.78 42.29
N ASP A 481 -4.23 3.28 43.21
CA ASP A 481 -4.96 2.45 44.19
C ASP A 481 -5.88 1.47 43.49
N PHE A 482 -6.65 1.93 42.47
CA PHE A 482 -7.44 1.06 41.62
C PHE A 482 -6.58 -0.03 40.95
N LEU A 483 -5.38 0.31 40.51
CA LEU A 483 -4.48 -0.67 39.86
C LEU A 483 -3.95 -1.70 40.88
N CYS A 484 -3.74 -1.32 42.15
CA CYS A 484 -3.34 -2.26 43.19
C CYS A 484 -4.40 -3.30 43.53
N GLU A 485 -5.67 -2.97 43.35
CA GLU A 485 -6.80 -3.90 43.52
C GLU A 485 -6.97 -4.88 42.35
N HIS A 486 -6.22 -4.67 41.26
CA HIS A 486 -6.27 -5.46 40.03
C HIS A 486 -4.86 -5.99 39.71
N GLU A 487 -4.54 -6.16 38.44
CA GLU A 487 -3.23 -6.69 37.97
C GLU A 487 -2.12 -5.60 37.89
N GLY A 488 -2.27 -4.50 38.58
CA GLY A 488 -1.33 -3.37 38.56
C GLY A 488 -1.24 -2.75 37.15
N LEU A 489 -0.04 -2.44 36.70
CA LEU A 489 0.21 -1.88 35.39
C LEU A 489 -0.17 -2.83 34.22
N LYS A 490 -0.33 -4.13 34.50
CA LYS A 490 -0.75 -5.16 33.52
C LYS A 490 -2.27 -5.25 33.36
N THR A 491 -3.05 -4.52 34.15
CA THR A 491 -4.51 -4.48 34.04
C THR A 491 -4.93 -4.18 32.61
N GLN A 492 -5.77 -5.07 32.03
CA GLN A 492 -6.25 -4.97 30.66
C GLN A 492 -7.38 -3.95 30.55
N VAL A 493 -7.27 -3.02 29.61
CA VAL A 493 -8.25 -1.94 29.44
C VAL A 493 -9.39 -2.30 28.48
N GLY A 494 -9.17 -3.26 27.57
CA GLY A 494 -10.09 -3.61 26.49
C GLY A 494 -10.15 -2.57 25.38
N GLU A 495 -10.88 -2.88 24.29
CA GLU A 495 -10.99 -1.97 23.13
C GLU A 495 -11.79 -0.70 23.50
N GLY A 496 -11.18 0.46 23.25
CA GLY A 496 -11.77 1.74 23.68
C GLY A 496 -11.91 1.91 25.18
N GLY A 497 -11.27 1.02 25.98
CA GLY A 497 -11.33 1.04 27.44
C GLY A 497 -12.68 0.56 27.99
N ASP A 498 -13.36 -0.35 27.32
CA ASP A 498 -14.71 -0.85 27.70
C ASP A 498 -14.79 -1.48 29.10
N LYS A 499 -13.64 -1.93 29.65
CA LYS A 499 -13.54 -2.49 31.00
C LYS A 499 -13.39 -1.44 32.09
N LEU A 500 -13.35 -0.14 31.76
CA LEU A 500 -13.07 0.95 32.68
C LEU A 500 -14.21 1.96 32.76
N SER A 501 -14.39 2.55 33.95
CA SER A 501 -15.31 3.69 34.12
C SER A 501 -14.79 4.94 33.40
N GLY A 502 -15.66 5.92 33.14
CA GLY A 502 -15.29 7.21 32.53
C GLY A 502 -14.17 7.93 33.29
N GLY A 503 -14.25 7.97 34.64
CA GLY A 503 -13.24 8.57 35.49
C GLY A 503 -11.89 7.83 35.44
N GLN A 504 -11.89 6.48 35.39
CA GLN A 504 -10.68 5.70 35.26
C GLN A 504 -9.99 5.93 33.90
N LYS A 505 -10.75 5.96 32.80
CA LYS A 505 -10.22 6.33 31.48
C LYS A 505 -9.56 7.70 31.52
N GLN A 506 -10.20 8.66 32.18
CA GLN A 506 -9.69 10.02 32.29
C GLN A 506 -8.37 10.08 33.05
N ARG A 507 -8.27 9.40 34.20
CA ARG A 507 -7.05 9.32 34.97
C ARG A 507 -5.91 8.64 34.21
N ILE A 508 -6.19 7.63 33.42
CA ILE A 508 -5.19 7.03 32.51
C ILE A 508 -4.76 8.06 31.44
N GLY A 509 -5.68 8.85 30.89
CA GLY A 509 -5.37 9.95 29.96
C GLY A 509 -4.47 11.02 30.58
N ILE A 510 -4.73 11.39 31.85
CA ILE A 510 -3.89 12.32 32.63
C ILE A 510 -2.51 11.69 32.85
N ALA A 511 -2.42 10.43 33.29
CA ALA A 511 -1.15 9.74 33.51
C ALA A 511 -0.33 9.67 32.19
N ARG A 512 -0.98 9.40 31.05
CA ARG A 512 -0.37 9.43 29.71
C ARG A 512 0.23 10.80 29.39
N ALA A 513 -0.53 11.87 29.61
CA ALA A 513 -0.07 13.23 29.35
C ALA A 513 1.13 13.62 30.22
N LEU A 514 1.24 13.06 31.44
CA LEU A 514 2.31 13.33 32.39
C LEU A 514 3.56 12.46 32.19
N TYR A 515 3.46 11.39 31.44
CA TYR A 515 4.51 10.35 31.38
C TYR A 515 5.89 10.90 30.99
N ASP A 516 5.93 11.80 30.00
CA ASP A 516 7.17 12.43 29.53
C ASP A 516 7.56 13.70 30.33
N ASN A 517 6.93 13.92 31.48
CA ASN A 517 7.17 15.07 32.37
C ASN A 517 7.10 16.44 31.63
N PRO A 518 5.98 16.80 31.04
CA PRO A 518 5.84 18.01 30.25
C PRO A 518 5.97 19.28 31.11
N GLU A 519 6.41 20.38 30.49
CA GLU A 519 6.42 21.73 31.08
C GLU A 519 5.06 22.44 30.93
N ILE A 520 4.28 22.03 29.92
CA ILE A 520 2.99 22.60 29.56
C ILE A 520 1.93 21.50 29.56
N LEU A 521 0.78 21.75 30.13
CA LEU A 521 -0.39 20.90 30.02
C LEU A 521 -1.48 21.62 29.23
N VAL A 522 -2.05 20.94 28.25
CA VAL A 522 -3.19 21.42 27.45
C VAL A 522 -4.37 20.48 27.67
N LEU A 523 -5.47 21.03 28.16
CA LEU A 523 -6.73 20.31 28.41
C LEU A 523 -7.78 20.76 27.41
N ASP A 524 -8.32 19.82 26.65
CA ASP A 524 -9.39 20.10 25.69
C ASP A 524 -10.71 19.49 26.21
N GLU A 525 -11.51 20.29 26.93
CA GLU A 525 -12.82 19.89 27.49
C GLU A 525 -12.79 18.54 28.23
N ALA A 526 -11.67 18.20 28.83
CA ALA A 526 -11.34 16.87 29.31
C ALA A 526 -12.34 16.29 30.34
N THR A 527 -13.23 17.09 30.90
CA THR A 527 -14.18 16.70 31.96
C THR A 527 -15.65 16.73 31.55
N SER A 528 -15.94 17.02 30.27
CA SER A 528 -17.32 17.22 29.79
C SER A 528 -18.25 16.01 29.93
N ALA A 529 -17.69 14.80 30.03
CA ALA A 529 -18.44 13.55 30.14
C ALA A 529 -18.64 13.07 31.60
N LEU A 530 -18.22 13.86 32.60
CA LEU A 530 -18.28 13.50 34.02
C LEU A 530 -19.37 14.28 34.75
N ASP A 531 -19.83 13.70 35.86
CA ASP A 531 -20.66 14.41 36.82
C ASP A 531 -19.86 15.51 37.52
N ASN A 532 -20.56 16.54 38.03
CA ASN A 532 -19.92 17.74 38.58
C ASN A 532 -18.98 17.46 39.78
N GLU A 533 -19.28 16.45 40.62
CA GLU A 533 -18.47 16.10 41.78
C GLU A 533 -17.15 15.44 41.35
N THR A 534 -17.22 14.47 40.44
CA THR A 534 -16.05 13.79 39.89
C THR A 534 -15.17 14.75 39.06
N GLU A 535 -15.81 15.66 38.32
CA GLU A 535 -15.10 16.72 37.59
C GLU A 535 -14.31 17.62 38.55
N SER A 536 -14.95 18.13 39.61
CA SER A 536 -14.28 19.02 40.56
C SER A 536 -13.06 18.36 41.17
N LYS A 537 -13.17 17.09 41.56
CA LYS A 537 -12.05 16.31 42.13
C LYS A 537 -10.91 16.18 41.11
N ILE A 538 -11.21 15.81 39.88
CA ILE A 538 -10.18 15.65 38.82
C ILE A 538 -9.54 17.00 38.47
N MET A 539 -10.31 18.07 38.42
CA MET A 539 -9.75 19.41 38.19
C MET A 539 -8.84 19.86 39.36
N ASP A 540 -9.24 19.57 40.60
CA ASP A 540 -8.39 19.83 41.75
C ASP A 540 -7.03 19.11 41.64
N GLU A 541 -7.06 17.83 41.28
CA GLU A 541 -5.87 17.01 41.05
C GLU A 541 -5.00 17.62 39.92
N ILE A 542 -5.60 18.03 38.79
CA ILE A 542 -4.89 18.64 37.69
C ILE A 542 -4.24 19.97 38.07
N TYR A 543 -4.93 20.83 38.85
CA TYR A 543 -4.38 22.11 39.32
C TYR A 543 -3.22 21.89 40.31
N GLN A 544 -3.29 20.87 41.16
CA GLN A 544 -2.16 20.49 42.00
C GLN A 544 -0.96 20.02 41.21
N ILE A 545 -1.16 19.17 40.20
CA ILE A 545 -0.12 18.69 39.31
C ILE A 545 0.50 19.84 38.50
N ALA A 546 -0.34 20.78 38.08
CA ALA A 546 0.06 21.93 37.26
C ALA A 546 0.63 23.10 38.07
N LYS A 547 0.83 22.97 39.42
CA LYS A 547 1.29 24.07 40.27
C LYS A 547 2.53 24.79 39.73
N ASN A 548 3.48 24.02 39.15
CA ASN A 548 4.74 24.53 38.59
C ASN A 548 4.80 24.40 37.05
N LYS A 549 3.65 24.23 36.36
CA LYS A 549 3.57 24.04 34.93
C LYS A 549 2.65 25.09 34.33
N THR A 550 2.89 25.43 33.09
CA THR A 550 1.93 26.23 32.29
C THR A 550 0.70 25.37 31.99
N LEU A 551 -0.49 25.88 32.24
CA LEU A 551 -1.75 25.20 32.01
C LEU A 551 -2.62 25.97 31.03
N ILE A 552 -3.03 25.33 29.95
CA ILE A 552 -3.97 25.88 28.97
C ILE A 552 -5.21 25.01 28.98
N VAL A 553 -6.36 25.60 29.32
CA VAL A 553 -7.62 24.87 29.44
C VAL A 553 -8.64 25.41 28.44
N ILE A 554 -9.15 24.55 27.59
CA ILE A 554 -10.36 24.85 26.82
C ILE A 554 -11.55 24.52 27.70
N ALA A 555 -12.25 25.55 28.19
CA ALA A 555 -13.29 25.40 29.19
C ALA A 555 -14.66 25.90 28.69
N HIS A 556 -15.69 25.16 29.11
CA HIS A 556 -17.09 25.55 28.94
C HIS A 556 -17.81 25.75 30.30
N ARG A 557 -17.18 25.39 31.41
CA ARG A 557 -17.77 25.44 32.76
C ARG A 557 -17.11 26.50 33.61
N LEU A 558 -17.92 27.26 34.35
CA LEU A 558 -17.45 28.35 35.22
C LEU A 558 -16.48 27.90 36.32
N SER A 559 -16.71 26.74 36.92
CA SER A 559 -15.85 26.15 37.96
C SER A 559 -14.42 25.94 37.52
N THR A 560 -14.20 25.65 36.24
CA THR A 560 -12.87 25.49 35.63
C THR A 560 -12.22 26.84 35.34
N ILE A 561 -13.02 27.84 34.95
CA ILE A 561 -12.53 29.18 34.54
C ILE A 561 -12.07 29.99 35.75
N GLU A 562 -12.79 29.92 36.89
CA GLU A 562 -12.52 30.70 38.12
C GLU A 562 -11.12 30.51 38.70
N ARG A 563 -10.47 29.38 38.36
CA ARG A 563 -9.13 29.06 38.87
C ARG A 563 -8.01 29.48 37.89
N CYS A 564 -8.36 30.00 36.73
CA CYS A 564 -7.37 30.47 35.77
C CYS A 564 -7.03 31.95 36.03
N GLU A 565 -5.75 32.28 35.88
CA GLU A 565 -5.23 33.63 36.07
C GLU A 565 -5.57 34.55 34.89
N VAL A 566 -5.68 33.95 33.69
CA VAL A 566 -6.01 34.65 32.47
C VAL A 566 -7.14 33.95 31.75
N ILE A 567 -8.12 34.72 31.36
CA ILE A 567 -9.29 34.24 30.60
C ILE A 567 -9.25 34.93 29.24
N ILE A 568 -9.26 34.13 28.17
CA ILE A 568 -9.25 34.58 26.78
C ILE A 568 -10.60 34.23 26.14
N ASP A 569 -11.42 35.25 25.89
CA ASP A 569 -12.70 35.08 25.21
C ASP A 569 -12.49 35.14 23.69
N MET A 570 -12.58 33.96 23.06
CA MET A 570 -12.45 33.79 21.62
C MET A 570 -13.70 34.28 20.83
N SER A 571 -14.82 34.54 21.50
CA SER A 571 -16.05 35.03 20.85
C SER A 571 -15.88 36.47 20.33
N GLN A 572 -15.18 37.31 21.08
CA GLN A 572 -14.94 38.72 20.73
C GLN A 572 -14.04 38.90 19.49
N HIS A 573 -13.23 37.88 19.16
CA HIS A 573 -12.37 37.91 17.96
C HIS A 573 -13.12 37.58 16.66
N LYS A 574 -14.32 37.00 16.72
CA LYS A 574 -15.11 36.66 15.54
C LYS A 574 -15.96 37.82 15.06
N ASP A 575 -16.38 38.70 15.94
CA ASP A 575 -17.15 39.91 15.60
C ASP A 575 -16.33 40.91 14.77
N ASN A 576 -15.00 40.83 14.82
CA ASN A 576 -14.08 41.55 13.94
C ASN A 576 -13.81 40.85 12.60
N LEU A 577 -14.50 39.73 12.29
CA LEU A 577 -14.32 38.92 11.08
C LEU A 577 -15.45 39.15 10.04
N ILE A 578 -16.51 39.86 10.42
CA ILE A 578 -17.59 40.36 9.55
C ILE A 578 -17.23 41.80 9.16
#